data_c10e72f8a3b0a1e7b92308958a83f3d8
#
_entry.id   c10e72f8a3b0a1e7b92308958a83f3d8
#
_cell.length_a   1.000
_cell.length_b   1.000
_cell.length_c   1.000
_cell.angle_alpha   90.00
_cell.angle_beta   90.00
_cell.angle_gamma   90.00
#
_symmetry.space_group_name_H-M   'P 1'
#
loop_
_entity.id
_entity.type
_entity.pdbx_description
1 polymer ?
#
loop_
_entity_poly.entity_id
_entity_poly.type
_entity_poly.pdbx_seq_one_letter_code
_entity_poly.pdbx_strand_id
1 'polypeptide(L)'
;MRRAFTLLEVLLASLILGFGLAGILVSMSQGQKFMQTMPDLITAQEVMDMGEMAYPLAEVTDEDDLDVRETKVDELWRLIAGQHGPNLTNEQEKKYHGYRWSRERIDPNMSDDDLKRLGYLHRVRVTVRWGDRFMGEKNEESHVMLWRDPTK
;
A
#
# COMPACT_ATOMS: atom_id res chain seq x y z
N MET A 1 15.72 -58.87 23.17
CA MET A 1 14.37 -58.85 22.62
C MET A 1 14.26 -57.75 21.57
N ARG A 2 14.15 -58.09 20.30
CA ARG A 2 13.91 -57.14 19.22
C ARG A 2 12.41 -56.81 19.23
N ARG A 3 12.03 -55.56 19.62
CA ARG A 3 10.67 -55.10 19.50
C ARG A 3 10.35 -54.88 18.02
N ALA A 4 9.42 -55.63 17.46
CA ALA A 4 8.95 -55.37 16.12
C ALA A 4 8.02 -54.15 16.18
N PHE A 5 8.23 -53.20 15.26
CA PHE A 5 7.31 -52.06 15.11
C PHE A 5 5.92 -52.57 14.77
N THR A 6 4.94 -52.01 15.47
CA THR A 6 3.54 -52.29 15.16
C THR A 6 3.11 -51.56 13.88
N LEU A 7 2.22 -52.17 13.12
CA LEU A 7 1.69 -51.55 11.89
C LEU A 7 1.04 -50.19 12.17
N LEU A 8 0.47 -50.01 13.35
CA LEU A 8 -0.08 -48.75 13.84
C LEU A 8 0.99 -47.66 14.04
N GLU A 9 2.16 -47.99 14.58
CA GLU A 9 3.28 -47.07 14.77
C GLU A 9 3.78 -46.53 13.43
N VAL A 10 3.92 -47.40 12.43
CA VAL A 10 4.36 -47.03 11.08
C VAL A 10 3.32 -46.12 10.42
N LEU A 11 2.05 -46.44 10.59
CA LEU A 11 0.94 -45.68 10.04
C LEU A 11 0.84 -44.28 10.69
N LEU A 12 1.03 -44.19 12.00
CA LEU A 12 1.04 -42.91 12.74
C LEU A 12 2.26 -42.06 12.35
N ALA A 13 3.42 -42.65 12.24
CA ALA A 13 4.64 -41.95 11.83
C ALA A 13 4.52 -41.37 10.41
N SER A 14 3.97 -42.17 9.45
CA SER A 14 3.78 -41.71 8.09
C SER A 14 2.73 -40.60 7.98
N LEU A 15 1.72 -40.62 8.82
CA LEU A 15 0.68 -39.60 8.91
C LEU A 15 1.26 -38.27 9.44
N ILE A 16 2.04 -38.32 10.52
CA ILE A 16 2.74 -37.14 11.08
C ILE A 16 3.72 -36.55 10.05
N LEU A 17 4.50 -37.42 9.39
CA LEU A 17 5.43 -36.98 8.36
C LEU A 17 4.71 -36.30 7.19
N GLY A 18 3.58 -36.90 6.74
CA GLY A 18 2.78 -36.33 5.65
C GLY A 18 2.22 -34.95 5.98
N PHE A 19 1.63 -34.78 7.17
CA PHE A 19 1.15 -33.47 7.62
C PHE A 19 2.26 -32.45 7.81
N GLY A 20 3.43 -32.85 8.34
CA GLY A 20 4.60 -32.02 8.49
C GLY A 20 5.10 -31.49 7.13
N LEU A 21 5.19 -32.38 6.14
CA LEU A 21 5.63 -32.03 4.79
C LEU A 21 4.62 -31.11 4.09
N ALA A 22 3.31 -31.39 4.23
CA ALA A 22 2.26 -30.54 3.69
C ALA A 22 2.32 -29.13 4.30
N GLY A 23 2.53 -29.00 5.61
CA GLY A 23 2.70 -27.70 6.29
C GLY A 23 3.87 -26.89 5.76
N ILE A 24 5.02 -27.54 5.53
CA ILE A 24 6.21 -26.90 4.96
C ILE A 24 5.93 -26.40 3.53
N LEU A 25 5.30 -27.22 2.69
CA LEU A 25 4.96 -26.84 1.31
C LEU A 25 4.01 -25.63 1.25
N VAL A 26 3.00 -25.59 2.12
CA VAL A 26 2.09 -24.45 2.22
C VAL A 26 2.84 -23.18 2.65
N SER A 27 3.70 -23.27 3.65
CA SER A 27 4.51 -22.13 4.12
C SER A 27 5.47 -21.62 3.04
N MET A 28 6.10 -22.51 2.29
CA MET A 28 6.96 -22.12 1.16
C MET A 28 6.17 -21.43 0.05
N SER A 29 4.99 -21.93 -0.28
CA SER A 29 4.12 -21.30 -1.29
C SER A 29 3.66 -19.90 -0.89
N GLN A 30 3.32 -19.69 0.38
CA GLN A 30 2.98 -18.36 0.91
C GLN A 30 4.18 -17.41 0.89
N GLY A 31 5.38 -17.90 1.27
CA GLY A 31 6.61 -17.13 1.20
C GLY A 31 6.95 -16.67 -0.23
N GLN A 32 6.76 -17.55 -1.22
CA GLN A 32 6.98 -17.19 -2.62
C GLN A 32 6.00 -16.10 -3.11
N LYS A 33 4.72 -16.18 -2.76
CA LYS A 33 3.74 -15.13 -3.08
C LYS A 33 4.14 -13.79 -2.46
N PHE A 34 4.55 -13.80 -1.20
CA PHE A 34 5.00 -12.59 -0.51
C PHE A 34 6.22 -11.96 -1.20
N MET A 35 7.22 -12.76 -1.61
CA MET A 35 8.38 -12.27 -2.35
C MET A 35 8.02 -11.66 -3.72
N GLN A 36 6.96 -12.14 -4.37
CA GLN A 36 6.50 -11.59 -5.64
C GLN A 36 5.77 -10.25 -5.48
N THR A 37 5.07 -10.03 -4.37
CA THR A 37 4.33 -8.79 -4.11
C THR A 37 5.17 -7.69 -3.44
N MET A 38 6.27 -8.06 -2.76
CA MET A 38 7.15 -7.12 -2.08
C MET A 38 7.67 -5.97 -2.95
N PRO A 39 8.17 -6.20 -4.18
CA PRO A 39 8.64 -5.12 -5.04
C PRO A 39 7.57 -4.09 -5.37
N ASP A 40 6.33 -4.55 -5.55
CA ASP A 40 5.21 -3.66 -5.87
C ASP A 40 4.81 -2.82 -4.66
N LEU A 41 4.84 -3.39 -3.44
CA LEU A 41 4.59 -2.66 -2.20
C LEU A 41 5.66 -1.60 -1.92
N ILE A 42 6.94 -1.93 -2.14
CA ILE A 42 8.03 -0.96 -2.00
C ILE A 42 7.84 0.19 -2.99
N THR A 43 7.49 -0.13 -4.23
CA THR A 43 7.21 0.89 -5.25
C THR A 43 5.99 1.73 -4.90
N ALA A 44 4.94 1.13 -4.33
CA ALA A 44 3.77 1.86 -3.85
C ALA A 44 4.13 2.85 -2.73
N GLN A 45 5.00 2.47 -1.79
CA GLN A 45 5.49 3.38 -0.75
C GLN A 45 6.31 4.54 -1.34
N GLU A 46 7.20 4.28 -2.30
CA GLU A 46 7.92 5.35 -3.00
C GLU A 46 6.98 6.33 -3.70
N VAL A 47 5.90 5.82 -4.33
CA VAL A 47 4.87 6.67 -4.96
C VAL A 47 4.07 7.45 -3.93
N MET A 48 3.85 6.87 -2.75
CA MET A 48 3.20 7.56 -1.62
C MET A 48 4.03 8.75 -1.15
N ASP A 49 5.33 8.55 -0.97
CA ASP A 49 6.27 9.61 -0.60
C ASP A 49 6.36 10.70 -1.69
N MET A 50 6.37 10.31 -2.97
CA MET A 50 6.33 11.28 -4.08
C MET A 50 5.04 12.11 -4.05
N GLY A 51 3.90 11.51 -3.76
CA GLY A 51 2.64 12.22 -3.63
C GLY A 51 2.65 13.25 -2.51
N GLU A 52 3.22 12.89 -1.36
CA GLU A 52 3.38 13.82 -0.24
C GLU A 52 4.38 14.93 -0.53
N MET A 53 5.45 14.65 -1.30
CA MET A 53 6.39 15.69 -1.76
C MET A 53 5.75 16.64 -2.79
N ALA A 54 4.89 16.13 -3.67
CA ALA A 54 4.20 16.93 -4.68
C ALA A 54 3.07 17.78 -4.12
N TYR A 55 2.38 17.26 -3.09
CA TYR A 55 1.24 17.88 -2.42
C TYR A 55 1.39 17.78 -0.89
N PRO A 56 2.32 18.53 -0.30
CA PRO A 56 2.62 18.44 1.14
C PRO A 56 1.38 18.75 1.97
N LEU A 57 0.97 17.81 2.82
CA LEU A 57 -0.19 18.01 3.70
C LEU A 57 0.03 19.17 4.68
N ALA A 58 1.29 19.41 5.05
CA ALA A 58 1.68 20.51 5.94
C ALA A 58 1.48 21.91 5.34
N GLU A 59 1.42 22.04 4.01
CA GLU A 59 1.24 23.31 3.30
C GLU A 59 -0.24 23.60 2.98
N VAL A 60 -1.13 22.64 3.21
CA VAL A 60 -2.56 22.82 3.00
C VAL A 60 -3.12 23.75 4.06
N THR A 61 -3.73 24.85 3.62
CA THR A 61 -4.34 25.88 4.47
C THR A 61 -5.85 25.88 4.42
N ASP A 62 -6.44 25.27 3.39
CA ASP A 62 -7.89 25.19 3.19
C ASP A 62 -8.33 23.72 3.14
N GLU A 63 -9.48 23.41 3.76
CA GLU A 63 -10.03 22.07 3.74
C GLU A 63 -10.40 21.58 2.33
N ASP A 64 -10.70 22.47 1.40
CA ASP A 64 -11.03 22.13 0.01
C ASP A 64 -9.81 21.63 -0.78
N ASP A 65 -8.60 22.01 -0.35
CA ASP A 65 -7.33 21.57 -0.95
C ASP A 65 -6.85 20.21 -0.40
N LEU A 66 -7.58 19.62 0.57
CA LEU A 66 -7.27 18.29 1.10
C LEU A 66 -7.48 17.19 0.07
N ASP A 67 -8.47 17.36 -0.82
CA ASP A 67 -8.84 16.37 -1.81
C ASP A 67 -8.00 16.53 -3.08
N VAL A 68 -7.14 15.56 -3.37
CA VAL A 68 -6.35 15.49 -4.59
C VAL A 68 -6.82 14.32 -5.43
N ARG A 69 -7.22 14.60 -6.67
CA ARG A 69 -7.68 13.58 -7.62
C ARG A 69 -6.58 12.59 -7.95
N GLU A 70 -7.00 11.44 -8.46
CA GLU A 70 -6.09 10.39 -8.91
C GLU A 70 -5.09 10.93 -9.94
N THR A 71 -3.82 11.00 -9.53
CA THR A 71 -2.71 11.61 -10.27
C THR A 71 -1.68 10.54 -10.64
N LYS A 72 -1.14 10.61 -11.85
CA LYS A 72 -0.10 9.69 -12.31
C LYS A 72 1.27 10.09 -11.78
N VAL A 73 2.19 9.12 -11.70
CA VAL A 73 3.54 9.36 -11.17
C VAL A 73 4.33 10.37 -12.02
N ASP A 74 4.13 10.38 -13.34
CA ASP A 74 4.79 11.37 -14.21
C ASP A 74 4.35 12.81 -13.93
N GLU A 75 3.10 13.01 -13.54
CA GLU A 75 2.58 14.31 -13.11
C GLU A 75 3.14 14.71 -11.74
N LEU A 76 3.18 13.78 -10.77
CA LEU A 76 3.80 14.01 -9.46
C LEU A 76 5.26 14.39 -9.61
N TRP A 77 5.99 13.65 -10.45
CA TRP A 77 7.41 13.92 -10.70
C TRP A 77 7.64 15.33 -11.27
N ARG A 78 6.81 15.77 -12.22
CA ARG A 78 6.90 17.13 -12.79
C ARG A 78 6.66 18.22 -11.74
N LEU A 79 5.77 17.99 -10.78
CA LEU A 79 5.53 18.92 -9.68
C LEU A 79 6.75 19.02 -8.77
N ILE A 80 7.37 17.89 -8.42
CA ILE A 80 8.54 17.81 -7.56
C ILE A 80 9.78 18.40 -8.26
N ALA A 81 10.02 17.99 -9.51
CA ALA A 81 11.20 18.42 -10.26
C ALA A 81 11.11 19.87 -10.78
N GLY A 82 9.89 20.44 -10.80
CA GLY A 82 9.62 21.74 -11.39
C GLY A 82 9.61 21.74 -12.93
N GLN A 83 9.20 22.88 -13.53
CA GLN A 83 9.01 22.99 -14.99
C GLN A 83 10.29 22.71 -15.83
N HIS A 84 11.47 22.85 -15.25
CA HIS A 84 12.77 22.68 -15.92
C HIS A 84 13.58 21.51 -15.34
N GLY A 85 12.94 20.69 -14.49
CA GLY A 85 13.59 19.54 -13.89
C GLY A 85 13.76 18.36 -14.88
N PRO A 86 14.59 17.37 -14.51
CA PRO A 86 14.80 16.20 -15.36
C PRO A 86 13.52 15.36 -15.46
N ASN A 87 13.24 14.84 -16.64
CA ASN A 87 12.18 13.85 -16.81
C ASN A 87 12.55 12.53 -16.13
N LEU A 88 11.55 11.69 -15.88
CA LEU A 88 11.77 10.30 -15.46
C LEU A 88 12.65 9.59 -16.51
N THR A 89 13.57 8.78 -16.04
CA THR A 89 14.34 7.89 -16.92
C THR A 89 13.45 6.76 -17.45
N ASN A 90 13.82 6.14 -18.55
CA ASN A 90 13.08 5.01 -19.13
C ASN A 90 12.90 3.85 -18.13
N GLU A 91 13.84 3.65 -17.22
CA GLU A 91 13.75 2.63 -16.16
C GLU A 91 12.72 3.02 -15.10
N GLN A 92 12.71 4.29 -14.69
CA GLN A 92 11.73 4.83 -13.75
C GLN A 92 10.33 4.84 -14.34
N GLU A 93 10.16 5.21 -15.61
CA GLU A 93 8.86 5.13 -16.29
C GLU A 93 8.32 3.70 -16.30
N LYS A 94 9.16 2.70 -16.56
CA LYS A 94 8.77 1.28 -16.50
C LYS A 94 8.44 0.83 -15.09
N LYS A 95 9.21 1.29 -14.09
CA LYS A 95 9.01 0.95 -12.67
C LYS A 95 7.66 1.46 -12.18
N TYR A 96 7.35 2.71 -12.47
CA TYR A 96 6.13 3.38 -11.96
C TYR A 96 4.93 3.27 -12.90
N HIS A 97 5.07 2.54 -14.00
CA HIS A 97 3.98 2.38 -14.95
C HIS A 97 2.73 1.78 -14.31
N GLY A 98 1.61 2.48 -14.44
CA GLY A 98 0.32 2.03 -13.90
C GLY A 98 0.06 2.43 -12.46
N TYR A 99 1.05 2.99 -11.74
CA TYR A 99 0.83 3.52 -10.39
C TYR A 99 0.15 4.87 -10.45
N ARG A 100 -0.78 5.09 -9.51
CA ARG A 100 -1.56 6.32 -9.36
C ARG A 100 -1.71 6.65 -7.89
N TRP A 101 -1.59 7.90 -7.56
CA TRP A 101 -1.71 8.45 -6.21
C TRP A 101 -2.95 9.32 -6.10
N SER A 102 -3.63 9.29 -4.97
CA SER A 102 -4.75 10.17 -4.66
C SER A 102 -4.81 10.45 -3.16
N ARG A 103 -5.43 11.57 -2.80
CA ARG A 103 -5.71 11.93 -1.43
C ARG A 103 -7.16 12.37 -1.30
N GLU A 104 -7.90 11.86 -0.29
CA GLU A 104 -9.30 12.15 -0.08
C GLU A 104 -9.62 12.33 1.41
N ARG A 105 -10.56 13.21 1.71
CA ARG A 105 -11.14 13.29 3.05
C ARG A 105 -12.04 12.08 3.29
N ILE A 106 -11.91 11.44 4.46
CA ILE A 106 -12.73 10.29 4.82
C ILE A 106 -14.14 10.73 5.23
N ASP A 107 -14.26 11.90 5.89
CA ASP A 107 -15.52 12.43 6.42
C ASP A 107 -15.84 13.81 5.85
N PRO A 108 -16.15 13.93 4.54
CA PRO A 108 -16.36 15.23 3.90
C PRO A 108 -17.63 15.95 4.38
N ASN A 109 -18.57 15.23 5.02
CA ASN A 109 -19.87 15.75 5.45
C ASN A 109 -19.99 15.87 6.98
N MET A 110 -18.87 16.03 7.69
CA MET A 110 -18.90 16.22 9.13
C MET A 110 -19.52 17.58 9.48
N SER A 111 -20.37 17.62 10.52
CA SER A 111 -20.98 18.87 10.94
C SER A 111 -19.96 19.77 11.64
N ASP A 112 -20.15 21.10 11.58
CA ASP A 112 -19.30 22.07 12.28
C ASP A 112 -19.20 21.80 13.78
N ASP A 113 -20.28 21.31 14.42
CA ASP A 113 -20.29 20.99 15.85
C ASP A 113 -19.42 19.74 16.15
N ASP A 114 -19.40 18.74 15.26
CA ASP A 114 -18.54 17.58 15.41
C ASP A 114 -17.07 17.93 15.16
N LEU A 115 -16.80 18.79 14.16
CA LEU A 115 -15.45 19.32 13.89
C LEU A 115 -14.91 20.10 15.09
N LYS A 116 -15.73 20.97 15.73
CA LYS A 116 -15.35 21.67 16.96
C LYS A 116 -15.01 20.71 18.09
N ARG A 117 -15.82 19.65 18.28
CA ARG A 117 -15.55 18.63 19.29
C ARG A 117 -14.24 17.89 19.06
N LEU A 118 -13.86 17.67 17.80
CA LEU A 118 -12.63 17.04 17.38
C LEU A 118 -11.44 18.02 17.27
N GLY A 119 -11.62 19.30 17.60
CA GLY A 119 -10.57 20.32 17.47
C GLY A 119 -10.18 20.60 16.03
N TYR A 120 -11.14 20.54 15.11
CA TYR A 120 -10.95 20.73 13.66
C TYR A 120 -9.95 19.76 13.02
N LEU A 121 -9.98 18.52 13.49
CA LEU A 121 -9.20 17.42 12.94
C LEU A 121 -9.98 16.71 11.83
N HIS A 122 -9.39 16.66 10.64
CA HIS A 122 -9.89 15.90 9.51
C HIS A 122 -9.09 14.63 9.33
N ARG A 123 -9.76 13.53 8.97
CA ARG A 123 -9.11 12.28 8.56
C ARG A 123 -8.94 12.30 7.07
N VAL A 124 -7.70 12.13 6.63
CA VAL A 124 -7.33 12.15 5.22
C VAL A 124 -6.76 10.80 4.86
N ARG A 125 -7.26 10.19 3.80
CA ARG A 125 -6.74 8.93 3.26
C ARG A 125 -5.87 9.22 2.05
N VAL A 126 -4.64 8.77 2.11
CA VAL A 126 -3.73 8.72 0.97
C VAL A 126 -3.79 7.31 0.39
N THR A 127 -3.99 7.19 -0.90
CA THR A 127 -4.12 5.89 -1.58
C THR A 127 -3.22 5.85 -2.80
N VAL A 128 -2.47 4.76 -2.93
CA VAL A 128 -1.75 4.41 -4.15
C VAL A 128 -2.40 3.18 -4.76
N ARG A 129 -2.75 3.25 -6.03
CA ARG A 129 -3.35 2.17 -6.81
C ARG A 129 -2.43 1.75 -7.94
N TRP A 130 -2.35 0.44 -8.19
CA TRP A 130 -1.63 -0.11 -9.34
C TRP A 130 -2.33 -1.35 -9.87
N GLY A 131 -2.11 -1.66 -11.14
CA GLY A 131 -2.62 -2.89 -11.76
C GLY A 131 -1.68 -4.06 -11.52
N ASP A 132 -2.21 -5.23 -11.19
CA ASP A 132 -1.43 -6.46 -11.26
C ASP A 132 -1.08 -6.74 -12.73
N ARG A 133 0.22 -6.90 -13.00
CA ARG A 133 0.74 -7.18 -14.34
C ARG A 133 0.31 -8.55 -14.87
N PHE A 134 -0.08 -9.47 -13.99
CA PHE A 134 -0.37 -10.87 -14.32
C PHE A 134 -1.84 -11.24 -14.23
N MET A 135 -2.61 -10.64 -13.33
CA MET A 135 -4.00 -11.04 -13.06
C MET A 135 -5.05 -9.99 -13.39
N GLY A 136 -4.65 -8.77 -13.79
CA GLY A 136 -5.60 -7.70 -14.09
C GLY A 136 -6.35 -7.16 -12.85
N GLU A 137 -5.99 -7.64 -11.66
CA GLU A 137 -6.53 -7.14 -10.40
C GLU A 137 -5.94 -5.77 -10.09
N LYS A 138 -6.76 -4.90 -9.52
CA LYS A 138 -6.31 -3.61 -9.02
C LYS A 138 -5.87 -3.79 -7.57
N ASN A 139 -4.60 -3.54 -7.31
CA ASN A 139 -4.06 -3.49 -5.97
C ASN A 139 -4.10 -2.05 -5.46
N GLU A 140 -4.25 -1.90 -4.15
CA GLU A 140 -4.17 -0.59 -3.51
C GLU A 140 -3.49 -0.70 -2.15
N GLU A 141 -2.74 0.34 -1.82
CA GLU A 141 -2.19 0.58 -0.48
C GLU A 141 -2.69 1.93 -0.01
N SER A 142 -3.14 2.03 1.24
CA SER A 142 -3.66 3.28 1.78
C SER A 142 -3.22 3.53 3.21
N HIS A 143 -2.94 4.80 3.51
CA HIS A 143 -2.66 5.29 4.85
C HIS A 143 -3.66 6.37 5.24
N VAL A 144 -4.00 6.42 6.53
CA VAL A 144 -4.85 7.47 7.08
C VAL A 144 -3.99 8.42 7.89
N MET A 145 -4.06 9.70 7.55
CA MET A 145 -3.37 10.79 8.22
C MET A 145 -4.39 11.72 8.89
N LEU A 146 -3.94 12.48 9.87
CA LEU A 146 -4.73 13.50 10.52
C LEU A 146 -4.22 14.88 10.09
N TRP A 147 -5.12 15.72 9.62
CA TRP A 147 -4.83 17.11 9.32
C TRP A 147 -5.68 18.01 10.21
N ARG A 148 -5.05 19.04 10.76
CA ARG A 148 -5.73 20.04 11.58
C ARG A 148 -5.81 21.35 10.81
N ASP A 149 -6.99 21.94 10.76
CA ASP A 149 -7.20 23.25 10.15
C ASP A 149 -6.33 24.30 10.89
N PRO A 150 -5.33 24.89 10.21
CA PRO A 150 -4.44 25.87 10.85
C PRO A 150 -5.12 27.22 11.12
N THR A 151 -6.30 27.46 10.55
CA THR A 151 -7.03 28.73 10.66
C THR A 151 -8.01 28.75 11.84
N LYS A 152 -8.24 27.61 12.47
CA LYS A 152 -9.16 27.39 13.60
C LYS A 152 -8.46 26.71 14.75
#